data_c8804be83933610ce7c02e70cf3a5d3c
#
_entry.id   c8804be83933610ce7c02e70cf3a5d3c
#
_cell.length_a   1.000
_cell.length_b   1.000
_cell.length_c   1.000
_cell.angle_alpha   90.00
_cell.angle_beta   90.00
_cell.angle_gamma   90.00
#
_symmetry.space_group_name_H-M   'P 1'
#
loop_
_entity.id
_entity.type
_entity.pdbx_description
1 polymer ?
#
loop_
_entity_poly.entity_id
_entity_poly.type
_entity_poly.pdbx_seq_one_letter_code
_entity_poly.pdbx_strand_id
1 'polypeptide(L)'
;NPTSAKGIYDQTSAMLQDPSFSTQGLVQKMNVRVICTTDDPIDSLEYHQQIKESNFGTKVFPAFRPDKAMEVSNAANFVAYVKKLEQAANLSISTFEDFLFALQNRHDFFASMGCNVSDHGLEEIYAEDFTGTEIEAIFVKVHGGKELNLAEQRKFKSCMLLHFAEWDWEKGWIQQYHLGALRNNNSRMMQKLGPDTGWDSIGDFSQAAALAKFLNKLDSEDKLAKTIIYNLNPADNELMATMIGNFNDGSVAGKVQFGSGWWFLDQKDGMERQISALSNMGLISRFVGMLTDSRSFLSYPRHEYFRRIVCNLFGNEIEEGELPNDIAWTGKIIQDICFNNANQYFGWEAAK
;
A
#
# COMPACT_ATOMS: atom_id res chain seq x y z
N ASN A 1 -16.52 -30.12 2.44
CA ASN A 1 -17.68 -30.49 3.27
C ASN A 1 -17.20 -31.20 4.54
N PRO A 2 -18.05 -31.43 5.56
CA PRO A 2 -17.65 -32.06 6.83
C PRO A 2 -16.98 -33.45 6.67
N THR A 3 -17.38 -34.22 5.68
CA THR A 3 -16.82 -35.56 5.44
C THR A 3 -15.43 -35.55 4.82
N SER A 4 -15.06 -34.49 4.08
CA SER A 4 -13.74 -34.36 3.46
C SER A 4 -12.74 -33.53 4.31
N ALA A 5 -13.21 -32.85 5.36
CA ALA A 5 -12.40 -31.91 6.13
C ALA A 5 -11.14 -32.54 6.74
N LYS A 6 -11.27 -33.72 7.36
CA LYS A 6 -10.15 -34.46 7.96
C LYS A 6 -9.11 -34.88 6.89
N GLY A 7 -9.57 -35.40 5.76
CA GLY A 7 -8.69 -35.82 4.65
C GLY A 7 -7.91 -34.61 4.06
N ILE A 8 -8.57 -33.48 3.89
CA ILE A 8 -7.91 -32.23 3.42
C ILE A 8 -6.85 -31.76 4.43
N TYR A 9 -7.18 -31.78 5.72
CA TYR A 9 -6.25 -31.41 6.77
C TYR A 9 -5.00 -32.30 6.77
N ASP A 10 -5.19 -33.63 6.73
CA ASP A 10 -4.09 -34.58 6.75
C ASP A 10 -3.21 -34.46 5.50
N GLN A 11 -3.82 -34.34 4.32
CA GLN A 11 -3.11 -34.14 3.06
C GLN A 11 -2.29 -32.83 3.10
N THR A 12 -2.90 -31.73 3.50
CA THR A 12 -2.23 -30.43 3.57
C THR A 12 -1.08 -30.45 4.58
N SER A 13 -1.30 -31.07 5.75
CA SER A 13 -0.27 -31.23 6.78
C SER A 13 0.93 -32.05 6.28
N ALA A 14 0.67 -33.12 5.51
CA ALA A 14 1.73 -33.92 4.90
C ALA A 14 2.49 -33.12 3.82
N MET A 15 1.78 -32.38 2.97
CA MET A 15 2.40 -31.52 1.94
C MET A 15 3.31 -30.45 2.54
N LEU A 16 2.91 -29.83 3.65
CA LEU A 16 3.71 -28.82 4.33
C LEU A 16 4.99 -29.36 5.01
N GLN A 17 5.16 -30.68 5.11
CA GLN A 17 6.43 -31.28 5.54
C GLN A 17 7.42 -31.46 4.39
N ASP A 18 6.96 -31.38 3.13
CA ASP A 18 7.83 -31.48 1.97
C ASP A 18 8.62 -30.17 1.76
N PRO A 19 9.95 -30.22 1.55
CA PRO A 19 10.77 -29.02 1.31
C PRO A 19 10.29 -28.11 0.18
N SER A 20 9.61 -28.65 -0.84
CA SER A 20 9.03 -27.86 -1.93
C SER A 20 7.88 -26.95 -1.48
N PHE A 21 7.33 -27.17 -0.29
CA PHE A 21 6.33 -26.33 0.37
C PHE A 21 6.91 -25.49 1.53
N SER A 22 8.23 -25.42 1.64
CA SER A 22 8.86 -24.40 2.48
C SER A 22 8.48 -22.99 2.01
N THR A 23 8.73 -21.97 2.82
CA THR A 23 8.48 -20.57 2.45
C THR A 23 9.07 -20.21 1.08
N GLN A 24 10.36 -20.53 0.87
CA GLN A 24 11.02 -20.29 -0.41
C GLN A 24 10.44 -21.17 -1.53
N GLY A 25 10.15 -22.44 -1.24
CA GLY A 25 9.53 -23.37 -2.19
C GLY A 25 8.16 -22.88 -2.67
N LEU A 26 7.32 -22.35 -1.79
CA LEU A 26 6.02 -21.76 -2.15
C LEU A 26 6.17 -20.55 -3.06
N VAL A 27 7.09 -19.63 -2.75
CA VAL A 27 7.38 -18.46 -3.58
C VAL A 27 7.79 -18.88 -4.99
N GLN A 28 8.72 -19.85 -5.10
CA GLN A 28 9.17 -20.39 -6.39
C GLN A 28 8.05 -21.14 -7.14
N LYS A 29 7.29 -21.97 -6.45
CA LYS A 29 6.18 -22.75 -7.02
C LYS A 29 5.08 -21.86 -7.60
N MET A 30 4.82 -20.73 -6.96
CA MET A 30 3.84 -19.73 -7.42
C MET A 30 4.44 -18.72 -8.43
N ASN A 31 5.70 -18.92 -8.81
CA ASN A 31 6.42 -18.07 -9.76
C ASN A 31 6.40 -16.58 -9.38
N VAL A 32 6.52 -16.28 -8.09
CA VAL A 32 6.57 -14.90 -7.58
C VAL A 32 7.91 -14.28 -7.98
N ARG A 33 7.87 -13.18 -8.71
CA ARG A 33 9.06 -12.53 -9.24
C ARG A 33 9.62 -11.45 -8.33
N VAL A 34 8.72 -10.71 -7.70
CA VAL A 34 9.06 -9.61 -6.79
C VAL A 34 8.17 -9.68 -5.57
N ILE A 35 8.75 -9.45 -4.42
CA ILE A 35 8.05 -9.23 -3.15
C ILE A 35 8.48 -7.86 -2.65
N CYS A 36 7.50 -7.02 -2.28
CA CYS A 36 7.73 -5.81 -1.53
C CYS A 36 7.09 -5.99 -0.16
N THR A 37 7.89 -5.89 0.88
CA THR A 37 7.42 -6.03 2.27
C THR A 37 6.91 -4.69 2.80
N THR A 38 6.34 -4.67 3.99
CA THR A 38 5.90 -3.43 4.65
C THR A 38 6.78 -3.22 5.87
N ASP A 39 7.61 -2.18 5.85
CA ASP A 39 8.66 -1.96 6.84
C ASP A 39 8.59 -0.55 7.44
N ASP A 40 8.80 -0.48 8.74
CA ASP A 40 8.82 0.78 9.48
C ASP A 40 10.18 1.48 9.30
N PRO A 41 10.26 2.83 9.27
CA PRO A 41 11.53 3.55 9.25
C PRO A 41 12.59 3.10 10.25
N ILE A 42 12.19 2.54 11.39
CA ILE A 42 13.11 2.07 12.44
C ILE A 42 13.67 0.67 12.19
N ASP A 43 13.18 -0.07 11.18
CA ASP A 43 13.59 -1.45 10.92
C ASP A 43 15.01 -1.54 10.36
N SER A 44 15.77 -2.55 10.80
CA SER A 44 17.18 -2.74 10.41
C SER A 44 17.35 -3.22 8.97
N LEU A 45 16.32 -3.82 8.37
CA LEU A 45 16.32 -4.46 7.04
C LEU A 45 17.38 -5.57 6.88
N GLU A 46 17.87 -6.14 7.96
CA GLU A 46 18.92 -7.17 7.97
C GLU A 46 18.53 -8.43 7.17
N TYR A 47 17.23 -8.79 7.21
CA TYR A 47 16.74 -9.94 6.44
C TYR A 47 16.67 -9.65 4.94
N HIS A 48 16.40 -8.42 4.53
CA HIS A 48 16.48 -8.02 3.12
C HIS A 48 17.90 -8.16 2.59
N GLN A 49 18.90 -7.74 3.38
CA GLN A 49 20.31 -7.91 3.03
C GLN A 49 20.68 -9.39 2.89
N GLN A 50 20.28 -10.23 3.86
CA GLN A 50 20.54 -11.67 3.82
C GLN A 50 19.90 -12.35 2.59
N ILE A 51 18.64 -11.99 2.27
CA ILE A 51 17.96 -12.52 1.09
C ILE A 51 18.67 -12.09 -0.18
N LYS A 52 19.06 -10.83 -0.28
CA LYS A 52 19.81 -10.29 -1.43
C LYS A 52 21.11 -11.05 -1.67
N GLU A 53 21.80 -11.47 -0.62
CA GLU A 53 23.06 -12.23 -0.67
C GLU A 53 22.85 -13.73 -0.96
N SER A 54 21.63 -14.27 -0.76
CA SER A 54 21.35 -15.71 -0.81
C SER A 54 21.11 -16.30 -2.21
N ASN A 55 21.18 -15.53 -3.28
CA ASN A 55 20.82 -15.99 -4.64
C ASN A 55 19.40 -16.58 -4.76
N PHE A 56 18.45 -16.11 -3.99
CA PHE A 56 17.06 -16.61 -3.94
C PHE A 56 16.35 -16.26 -5.23
N GLY A 57 16.55 -16.08 -6.28
CA GLY A 57 15.84 -15.89 -7.56
C GLY A 57 14.65 -14.92 -7.57
N THR A 58 13.91 -14.77 -6.45
CA THR A 58 12.86 -13.77 -6.27
C THR A 58 13.47 -12.51 -5.65
N LYS A 59 13.22 -11.35 -6.26
CA LYS A 59 13.66 -10.07 -5.70
C LYS A 59 12.80 -9.72 -4.50
N VAL A 60 13.41 -9.33 -3.39
CA VAL A 60 12.69 -8.90 -2.16
C VAL A 60 13.18 -7.51 -1.79
N PHE A 61 12.27 -6.54 -1.80
CA PHE A 61 12.55 -5.15 -1.49
C PHE A 61 11.74 -4.70 -0.27
N PRO A 62 12.25 -3.79 0.55
CA PRO A 62 11.42 -3.12 1.55
C PRO A 62 10.48 -2.10 0.89
N ALA A 63 9.33 -1.84 1.54
CA ALA A 63 8.52 -0.65 1.29
C ALA A 63 8.56 0.23 2.54
N PHE A 64 8.72 1.53 2.34
CA PHE A 64 8.80 2.51 3.42
C PHE A 64 7.41 2.87 3.93
N ARG A 65 7.06 2.46 5.16
CA ARG A 65 5.77 2.75 5.78
C ARG A 65 5.92 3.56 7.06
N PRO A 66 5.93 4.89 6.94
CA PRO A 66 6.22 5.79 8.07
C PRO A 66 4.99 6.17 8.91
N ASP A 67 3.87 5.46 8.84
CA ASP A 67 2.62 5.83 9.51
C ASP A 67 2.78 6.04 11.02
N LYS A 68 3.62 5.23 11.69
CA LYS A 68 3.88 5.40 13.13
C LYS A 68 4.64 6.68 13.46
N ALA A 69 5.41 7.23 12.52
CA ALA A 69 6.10 8.49 12.71
C ALA A 69 5.13 9.69 12.76
N MET A 70 3.93 9.55 12.21
CA MET A 70 2.89 10.59 12.29
C MET A 70 1.73 10.22 13.21
N GLU A 71 1.82 9.10 13.95
CA GLU A 71 0.79 8.67 14.89
C GLU A 71 0.96 9.40 16.22
N VAL A 72 0.26 10.53 16.34
CA VAL A 72 0.34 11.47 17.46
C VAL A 72 -0.92 11.49 18.33
N SER A 73 -1.81 10.51 18.17
CA SER A 73 -3.04 10.40 18.97
C SER A 73 -2.76 10.03 20.43
N ASN A 74 -1.57 9.49 20.72
CA ASN A 74 -1.11 9.19 22.06
C ASN A 74 0.35 9.67 22.22
N ALA A 75 0.54 10.68 23.05
CA ALA A 75 1.84 11.33 23.23
C ALA A 75 2.92 10.37 23.80
N ALA A 76 2.56 9.47 24.71
CA ALA A 76 3.50 8.52 25.27
C ALA A 76 4.03 7.53 24.23
N ASN A 77 3.16 7.04 23.33
CA ASN A 77 3.53 6.16 22.23
C ASN A 77 4.42 6.90 21.22
N PHE A 78 4.10 8.14 20.90
CA PHE A 78 4.91 8.96 20.01
C PHE A 78 6.31 9.19 20.56
N VAL A 79 6.45 9.58 21.84
CA VAL A 79 7.76 9.75 22.51
C VAL A 79 8.55 8.44 22.50
N ALA A 80 7.90 7.31 22.75
CA ALA A 80 8.55 6.01 22.68
C ALA A 80 9.02 5.66 21.25
N TYR A 81 8.26 6.04 20.23
CA TYR A 81 8.64 5.86 18.83
C TYR A 81 9.85 6.75 18.48
N VAL A 82 9.83 8.04 18.85
CA VAL A 82 10.96 8.96 18.60
C VAL A 82 12.26 8.41 19.17
N LYS A 83 12.25 7.85 20.38
CA LYS A 83 13.44 7.22 20.99
C LYS A 83 13.98 6.03 20.18
N LYS A 84 13.10 5.25 19.56
CA LYS A 84 13.53 4.16 18.66
C LYS A 84 14.10 4.70 17.35
N LEU A 85 13.51 5.78 16.84
CA LEU A 85 14.01 6.44 15.64
C LEU A 85 15.39 7.06 15.88
N GLU A 86 15.65 7.68 17.05
CA GLU A 86 16.97 8.18 17.45
C GLU A 86 18.03 7.06 17.38
N GLN A 87 17.68 5.87 17.90
CA GLN A 87 18.57 4.70 17.86
C GLN A 87 18.79 4.21 16.42
N ALA A 88 17.73 4.08 15.63
CA ALA A 88 17.81 3.57 14.26
C ALA A 88 18.59 4.52 13.32
N ALA A 89 18.42 5.84 13.52
CA ALA A 89 19.09 6.87 12.72
C ALA A 89 20.47 7.25 13.30
N ASN A 90 20.79 6.82 14.53
CA ASN A 90 21.97 7.22 15.30
C ASN A 90 22.11 8.76 15.44
N LEU A 91 21.00 9.40 15.77
CA LEU A 91 20.85 10.86 15.90
C LEU A 91 20.06 11.19 17.17
N SER A 92 20.29 12.37 17.75
CA SER A 92 19.43 12.93 18.80
C SER A 92 18.34 13.80 18.16
N ILE A 93 17.12 13.68 18.65
CA ILE A 93 15.94 14.40 18.14
C ILE A 93 15.44 15.31 19.25
N SER A 94 15.60 16.63 19.07
CA SER A 94 15.15 17.66 20.00
C SER A 94 14.18 18.64 19.37
N THR A 95 14.24 18.82 18.06
CA THR A 95 13.42 19.72 17.28
C THR A 95 12.63 18.97 16.20
N PHE A 96 11.65 19.62 15.61
CA PHE A 96 10.94 19.05 14.46
C PHE A 96 11.87 18.86 13.26
N GLU A 97 12.83 19.74 13.06
CA GLU A 97 13.84 19.62 12.02
C GLU A 97 14.73 18.40 12.22
N ASP A 98 15.19 18.13 13.46
CA ASP A 98 15.93 16.89 13.78
C ASP A 98 15.09 15.63 13.46
N PHE A 99 13.78 15.69 13.77
CA PHE A 99 12.86 14.58 13.51
C PHE A 99 12.71 14.31 12.01
N LEU A 100 12.52 15.35 11.20
CA LEU A 100 12.48 15.23 9.75
C LEU A 100 13.81 14.71 9.20
N PHE A 101 14.93 15.21 9.67
CA PHE A 101 16.25 14.78 9.23
C PHE A 101 16.51 13.31 9.55
N ALA A 102 16.12 12.86 10.74
CA ALA A 102 16.22 11.45 11.11
C ALA A 102 15.37 10.54 10.20
N LEU A 103 14.13 10.94 9.89
CA LEU A 103 13.27 10.19 8.98
C LEU A 103 13.80 10.18 7.54
N GLN A 104 14.31 11.32 7.06
CA GLN A 104 14.90 11.41 5.72
C GLN A 104 16.16 10.53 5.62
N ASN A 105 16.98 10.50 6.67
CA ASN A 105 18.13 9.59 6.74
C ASN A 105 17.70 8.12 6.64
N ARG A 106 16.59 7.76 7.30
CA ARG A 106 16.02 6.41 7.17
C ARG A 106 15.45 6.13 5.78
N HIS A 107 14.79 7.11 5.16
CA HIS A 107 14.33 7.03 3.77
C HIS A 107 15.49 6.78 2.79
N ASP A 108 16.60 7.50 2.96
CA ASP A 108 17.84 7.28 2.20
C ASP A 108 18.44 5.89 2.43
N PHE A 109 18.40 5.38 3.67
CA PHE A 109 18.82 4.02 3.98
C PHE A 109 17.96 2.99 3.25
N PHE A 110 16.63 3.15 3.25
CA PHE A 110 15.71 2.28 2.51
C PHE A 110 16.01 2.32 1.00
N ALA A 111 16.29 3.50 0.44
CA ALA A 111 16.71 3.64 -0.95
C ALA A 111 17.96 2.82 -1.25
N SER A 112 18.96 2.83 -0.36
CA SER A 112 20.19 2.04 -0.52
C SER A 112 19.97 0.53 -0.52
N MET A 113 18.88 0.08 0.11
CA MET A 113 18.44 -1.31 0.15
C MET A 113 17.62 -1.73 -1.08
N GLY A 114 17.32 -0.78 -1.98
CA GLY A 114 16.55 -1.01 -3.21
C GLY A 114 15.07 -0.70 -3.08
N CYS A 115 14.65 -0.05 -2.01
CA CYS A 115 13.30 0.48 -1.88
C CYS A 115 13.02 1.52 -2.97
N ASN A 116 11.85 1.45 -3.57
CA ASN A 116 11.34 2.43 -4.52
C ASN A 116 9.85 2.68 -4.37
N VAL A 117 9.31 2.34 -3.21
CA VAL A 117 7.88 2.48 -2.93
C VAL A 117 7.65 2.85 -1.47
N SER A 118 6.76 3.80 -1.22
CA SER A 118 6.16 4.04 0.08
C SER A 118 4.76 3.45 0.16
N ASP A 119 4.31 3.14 1.36
CA ASP A 119 2.99 2.59 1.63
C ASP A 119 2.39 3.24 2.88
N HIS A 120 1.10 3.55 2.82
CA HIS A 120 0.36 4.16 3.91
C HIS A 120 -0.98 3.44 4.12
N GLY A 121 -1.37 3.24 5.38
CA GLY A 121 -2.67 2.69 5.75
C GLY A 121 -3.42 3.64 6.66
N LEU A 122 -4.29 4.46 6.08
CA LEU A 122 -4.95 5.59 6.74
C LEU A 122 -6.47 5.44 6.73
N GLU A 123 -7.14 6.11 7.63
CA GLU A 123 -8.59 6.28 7.59
C GLU A 123 -9.01 7.16 6.40
N GLU A 124 -8.30 8.27 6.22
CA GLU A 124 -8.48 9.27 5.17
C GLU A 124 -7.14 9.94 4.86
N ILE A 125 -7.05 10.65 3.75
CA ILE A 125 -5.93 11.58 3.52
C ILE A 125 -6.09 12.79 4.43
N TYR A 126 -5.00 13.19 5.06
CA TYR A 126 -4.92 14.40 5.86
C TYR A 126 -4.39 15.55 4.99
N ALA A 127 -5.16 16.64 4.88
CA ALA A 127 -4.84 17.78 4.02
C ALA A 127 -5.24 19.11 4.68
N GLU A 128 -5.05 19.24 5.99
CA GLU A 128 -5.29 20.48 6.72
C GLU A 128 -4.24 21.56 6.34
N ASP A 129 -4.66 22.82 6.38
CA ASP A 129 -3.73 23.93 6.24
C ASP A 129 -2.95 24.12 7.56
N PHE A 130 -1.67 24.39 7.45
CA PHE A 130 -0.79 24.59 8.58
C PHE A 130 0.31 25.60 8.23
N THR A 131 0.95 26.14 9.26
CA THR A 131 2.19 26.91 9.13
C THR A 131 3.35 26.17 9.81
N GLY A 132 4.60 26.44 9.39
CA GLY A 132 5.78 25.84 10.02
C GLY A 132 5.81 26.06 11.53
N THR A 133 5.52 27.29 11.98
CA THR A 133 5.49 27.62 13.42
C THR A 133 4.45 26.84 14.20
N GLU A 134 3.27 26.57 13.60
CA GLU A 134 2.26 25.71 14.23
C GLU A 134 2.77 24.28 14.39
N ILE A 135 3.42 23.73 13.36
CA ILE A 135 3.95 22.35 13.40
C ILE A 135 5.08 22.21 14.43
N GLU A 136 5.99 23.18 14.49
CA GLU A 136 7.03 23.21 15.51
C GLU A 136 6.43 23.21 16.94
N ALA A 137 5.41 24.04 17.18
CA ALA A 137 4.74 24.10 18.47
C ALA A 137 4.01 22.79 18.80
N ILE A 138 3.36 22.16 17.82
CA ILE A 138 2.71 20.86 17.95
C ILE A 138 3.74 19.77 18.27
N PHE A 139 4.86 19.75 17.56
CA PHE A 139 5.94 18.79 17.81
C PHE A 139 6.51 18.94 19.22
N VAL A 140 6.85 20.15 19.64
CA VAL A 140 7.34 20.41 21.01
C VAL A 140 6.35 19.95 22.06
N LYS A 141 5.06 20.15 21.81
CA LYS A 141 3.98 19.74 22.73
C LYS A 141 3.91 18.21 22.87
N VAL A 142 3.85 17.46 21.75
CA VAL A 142 3.71 16.00 21.78
C VAL A 142 5.01 15.31 22.21
N HIS A 143 6.16 15.80 21.75
CA HIS A 143 7.47 15.30 22.15
C HIS A 143 7.75 15.54 23.65
N GLY A 144 7.19 16.61 24.22
CA GLY A 144 7.16 16.86 25.67
C GLY A 144 6.15 16.00 26.45
N GLY A 145 5.51 15.02 25.83
CA GLY A 145 4.56 14.08 26.45
C GLY A 145 3.17 14.65 26.70
N LYS A 146 2.79 15.74 26.04
CA LYS A 146 1.47 16.37 26.17
C LYS A 146 0.55 15.93 25.02
N GLU A 147 -0.68 15.52 25.36
CA GLU A 147 -1.68 15.11 24.37
C GLU A 147 -2.07 16.27 23.44
N LEU A 148 -2.25 15.95 22.18
CA LEU A 148 -2.73 16.86 21.13
C LEU A 148 -4.27 16.80 21.02
N ASN A 149 -4.90 17.93 20.70
CA ASN A 149 -6.27 17.92 20.25
C ASN A 149 -6.39 17.44 18.80
N LEU A 150 -7.60 17.12 18.33
CA LEU A 150 -7.81 16.55 17.00
C LEU A 150 -7.30 17.47 15.86
N ALA A 151 -7.47 18.77 15.97
CA ALA A 151 -7.00 19.71 14.94
C ALA A 151 -5.47 19.73 14.85
N GLU A 152 -4.77 19.70 15.99
CA GLU A 152 -3.31 19.59 16.05
C GLU A 152 -2.82 18.28 15.45
N GLN A 153 -3.48 17.14 15.78
CA GLN A 153 -3.16 15.83 15.21
C GLN A 153 -3.30 15.83 13.68
N ARG A 154 -4.41 16.36 13.16
CA ARG A 154 -4.66 16.44 11.71
C ARG A 154 -3.65 17.33 10.99
N LYS A 155 -3.31 18.49 11.56
CA LYS A 155 -2.27 19.38 11.00
C LYS A 155 -0.91 18.69 10.95
N PHE A 156 -0.52 18.00 12.01
CA PHE A 156 0.75 17.28 12.07
C PHE A 156 0.80 16.17 11.03
N LYS A 157 -0.24 15.34 10.95
CA LYS A 157 -0.36 14.26 9.94
C LYS A 157 -0.32 14.84 8.51
N SER A 158 -0.99 15.97 8.27
CA SER A 158 -0.96 16.65 6.96
C SER A 158 0.43 17.12 6.56
N CYS A 159 1.17 17.70 7.50
CA CYS A 159 2.55 18.11 7.28
C CYS A 159 3.45 16.91 6.96
N MET A 160 3.35 15.85 7.75
CA MET A 160 4.18 14.67 7.55
C MET A 160 3.91 13.97 6.21
N LEU A 161 2.63 13.83 5.81
CA LEU A 161 2.28 13.25 4.51
C LEU A 161 2.88 14.05 3.34
N LEU A 162 2.91 15.39 3.41
CA LEU A 162 3.53 16.20 2.38
C LEU A 162 5.06 15.97 2.33
N HIS A 163 5.75 15.93 3.47
CA HIS A 163 7.18 15.62 3.50
C HIS A 163 7.49 14.24 2.93
N PHE A 164 6.73 13.20 3.30
CA PHE A 164 6.94 11.87 2.73
C PHE A 164 6.72 11.85 1.22
N ALA A 165 5.66 12.51 0.74
CA ALA A 165 5.37 12.60 -0.68
C ALA A 165 6.45 13.35 -1.47
N GLU A 166 7.01 14.43 -0.91
CA GLU A 166 8.12 15.18 -1.53
C GLU A 166 9.40 14.33 -1.60
N TRP A 167 9.75 13.61 -0.54
CA TRP A 167 10.92 12.71 -0.56
C TRP A 167 10.75 11.56 -1.54
N ASP A 168 9.56 11.01 -1.66
CA ASP A 168 9.25 9.97 -2.66
C ASP A 168 9.41 10.52 -4.08
N TRP A 169 8.91 11.73 -4.35
CA TRP A 169 9.08 12.40 -5.63
C TRP A 169 10.56 12.66 -5.95
N GLU A 170 11.34 13.17 -4.99
CA GLU A 170 12.79 13.40 -5.15
C GLU A 170 13.58 12.14 -5.52
N LYS A 171 13.16 10.98 -5.00
CA LYS A 171 13.76 9.67 -5.30
C LYS A 171 13.15 8.99 -6.53
N GLY A 172 12.07 9.53 -7.11
CA GLY A 172 11.32 8.88 -8.19
C GLY A 172 10.58 7.62 -7.72
N TRP A 173 10.26 7.56 -6.43
CA TRP A 173 9.50 6.43 -5.85
C TRP A 173 8.03 6.47 -6.23
N ILE A 174 7.33 5.40 -5.89
CA ILE A 174 5.90 5.24 -6.06
C ILE A 174 5.25 5.33 -4.68
N GLN A 175 4.15 6.07 -4.60
CA GLN A 175 3.37 6.19 -3.37
C GLN A 175 2.16 5.26 -3.43
N GLN A 176 1.86 4.58 -2.33
CA GLN A 176 0.65 3.78 -2.17
C GLN A 176 -0.15 4.27 -0.95
N TYR A 177 -1.43 4.57 -1.16
CA TYR A 177 -2.33 5.00 -0.09
C TYR A 177 -3.50 4.03 0.03
N HIS A 178 -3.56 3.32 1.16
CA HIS A 178 -4.66 2.44 1.53
C HIS A 178 -5.60 3.20 2.46
N LEU A 179 -6.82 3.50 2.01
CA LEU A 179 -7.74 4.41 2.67
C LEU A 179 -9.04 3.74 3.11
N GLY A 180 -9.59 4.15 4.25
CA GLY A 180 -10.94 3.83 4.66
C GLY A 180 -11.08 2.72 5.70
N ALA A 181 -10.02 2.30 6.37
CA ALA A 181 -10.11 1.27 7.42
C ALA A 181 -10.54 1.89 8.76
N LEU A 182 -11.67 1.43 9.31
CA LEU A 182 -12.09 1.72 10.68
C LEU A 182 -11.57 0.61 11.59
N ARG A 183 -10.51 0.93 12.35
CA ARG A 183 -9.73 -0.08 13.10
C ARG A 183 -10.14 -0.21 14.55
N ASN A 184 -9.91 -1.42 15.12
CA ASN A 184 -9.99 -1.71 16.55
C ASN A 184 -11.37 -1.38 17.16
N ASN A 185 -12.46 -1.67 16.46
CA ASN A 185 -13.83 -1.33 16.84
C ASN A 185 -14.31 -1.97 18.13
N ASN A 186 -13.66 -3.04 18.58
CA ASN A 186 -13.99 -3.74 19.81
C ASN A 186 -12.90 -3.50 20.87
N SER A 187 -13.09 -2.49 21.72
CA SER A 187 -12.13 -2.10 22.76
C SER A 187 -11.80 -3.23 23.75
N ARG A 188 -12.78 -4.07 24.10
CA ARG A 188 -12.57 -5.24 24.97
C ARG A 188 -11.61 -6.25 24.33
N MET A 189 -11.75 -6.51 23.03
CA MET A 189 -10.89 -7.43 22.33
C MET A 189 -9.52 -6.81 22.04
N MET A 190 -9.47 -5.51 21.77
CA MET A 190 -8.21 -4.76 21.66
C MET A 190 -7.36 -4.89 22.94
N GLN A 191 -8.00 -4.76 24.12
CA GLN A 191 -7.29 -4.96 25.41
C GLN A 191 -6.83 -6.40 25.63
N LYS A 192 -7.61 -7.38 25.14
CA LYS A 192 -7.33 -8.81 25.35
C LYS A 192 -6.31 -9.38 24.37
N LEU A 193 -6.37 -9.00 23.10
CA LEU A 193 -5.63 -9.63 22.01
C LEU A 193 -4.66 -8.67 21.30
N GLY A 194 -4.75 -7.37 21.55
CA GLY A 194 -3.98 -6.35 20.84
C GLY A 194 -4.57 -5.95 19.48
N PRO A 195 -3.87 -5.08 18.75
CA PRO A 195 -4.28 -4.62 17.43
C PRO A 195 -4.16 -5.72 16.37
N ASP A 196 -4.78 -5.49 15.20
CA ASP A 196 -4.70 -6.35 14.01
C ASP A 196 -5.17 -7.80 14.23
N THR A 197 -6.13 -8.00 15.11
CA THR A 197 -6.67 -9.32 15.49
C THR A 197 -8.07 -9.60 14.96
N GLY A 198 -8.52 -8.83 13.93
CA GLY A 198 -9.77 -9.10 13.20
C GLY A 198 -10.98 -8.27 13.66
N TRP A 199 -10.77 -7.17 14.40
CA TRP A 199 -11.83 -6.30 14.93
C TRP A 199 -11.92 -4.97 14.19
N ASP A 200 -11.77 -5.03 12.87
CA ASP A 200 -11.78 -3.88 11.97
C ASP A 200 -13.00 -3.93 11.05
N SER A 201 -13.38 -2.78 10.49
CA SER A 201 -14.51 -2.63 9.57
C SER A 201 -14.17 -1.67 8.42
N ILE A 202 -15.04 -1.65 7.42
CA ILE A 202 -15.09 -0.59 6.44
C ILE A 202 -15.55 0.69 7.15
N GLY A 203 -14.83 1.80 6.94
CA GLY A 203 -15.22 3.13 7.39
C GLY A 203 -15.95 3.91 6.29
N ASP A 204 -16.69 4.93 6.72
CA ASP A 204 -17.43 5.87 5.87
C ASP A 204 -16.82 7.27 5.91
N PHE A 205 -15.49 7.34 5.96
CA PHE A 205 -14.74 8.59 6.00
C PHE A 205 -14.92 9.38 4.69
N SER A 206 -14.98 10.71 4.79
CA SER A 206 -15.06 11.58 3.62
C SER A 206 -13.71 11.70 2.93
N GLN A 207 -13.56 11.07 1.76
CA GLN A 207 -12.28 10.99 1.06
C GLN A 207 -12.04 12.12 0.05
N ALA A 208 -13.08 12.56 -0.69
CA ALA A 208 -12.93 13.33 -1.92
C ALA A 208 -12.17 14.65 -1.76
N ALA A 209 -12.61 15.50 -0.84
CA ALA A 209 -12.08 16.87 -0.73
C ALA A 209 -10.62 16.89 -0.24
N ALA A 210 -10.30 16.08 0.76
CA ALA A 210 -8.95 16.00 1.31
C ALA A 210 -7.98 15.38 0.31
N LEU A 211 -8.39 14.29 -0.37
CA LEU A 211 -7.59 13.65 -1.40
C LEU A 211 -7.30 14.60 -2.57
N ALA A 212 -8.33 15.29 -3.09
CA ALA A 212 -8.16 16.28 -4.14
C ALA A 212 -7.18 17.41 -3.73
N LYS A 213 -7.33 17.93 -2.51
CA LYS A 213 -6.45 18.99 -1.98
C LYS A 213 -5.00 18.53 -1.86
N PHE A 214 -4.78 17.32 -1.35
CA PHE A 214 -3.44 16.74 -1.21
C PHE A 214 -2.76 16.52 -2.56
N LEU A 215 -3.43 15.85 -3.50
CA LEU A 215 -2.88 15.60 -4.83
C LEU A 215 -2.63 16.89 -5.59
N ASN A 216 -3.58 17.86 -5.53
CA ASN A 216 -3.42 19.16 -6.18
C ASN A 216 -2.25 19.98 -5.60
N LYS A 217 -2.00 19.89 -4.29
CA LYS A 217 -0.86 20.57 -3.67
C LYS A 217 0.47 20.09 -4.25
N LEU A 218 0.62 18.78 -4.41
CA LEU A 218 1.82 18.19 -4.99
C LEU A 218 1.91 18.43 -6.51
N ASP A 219 0.80 18.29 -7.22
CA ASP A 219 0.74 18.46 -8.66
C ASP A 219 1.02 19.90 -9.08
N SER A 220 0.48 20.89 -8.36
CA SER A 220 0.69 22.32 -8.65
C SER A 220 2.15 22.78 -8.47
N GLU A 221 2.96 22.02 -7.75
CA GLU A 221 4.40 22.25 -7.55
C GLU A 221 5.26 21.33 -8.43
N ASP A 222 4.63 20.55 -9.34
CA ASP A 222 5.28 19.53 -10.16
C ASP A 222 6.03 18.46 -9.32
N LYS A 223 5.47 18.14 -8.14
CA LYS A 223 6.03 17.17 -7.18
C LYS A 223 5.16 15.94 -6.97
N LEU A 224 4.11 15.74 -7.76
CA LEU A 224 3.29 14.55 -7.65
C LEU A 224 4.03 13.34 -8.26
N ALA A 225 4.42 12.40 -7.41
CA ALA A 225 5.02 11.13 -7.82
C ALA A 225 3.97 10.18 -8.43
N LYS A 226 4.41 9.07 -9.04
CA LYS A 226 3.52 7.96 -9.39
C LYS A 226 2.77 7.51 -8.13
N THR A 227 1.45 7.44 -8.20
CA THR A 227 0.61 7.23 -7.01
C THR A 227 -0.44 6.14 -7.27
N ILE A 228 -0.61 5.22 -6.33
CA ILE A 228 -1.68 4.22 -6.33
C ILE A 228 -2.57 4.46 -5.11
N ILE A 229 -3.87 4.56 -5.33
CA ILE A 229 -4.87 4.77 -4.29
C ILE A 229 -5.75 3.54 -4.18
N TYR A 230 -5.86 2.98 -2.99
CA TYR A 230 -6.74 1.86 -2.67
C TYR A 230 -7.83 2.34 -1.71
N ASN A 231 -9.08 2.05 -2.02
CA ASN A 231 -10.17 2.28 -1.08
C ASN A 231 -10.63 0.98 -0.42
N LEU A 232 -11.23 1.10 0.76
CA LEU A 232 -11.85 -0.02 1.44
C LEU A 232 -13.38 0.04 1.37
N ASN A 233 -13.95 1.23 1.24
CA ASN A 233 -15.39 1.41 1.09
C ASN A 233 -15.80 1.29 -0.38
N PRO A 234 -16.58 0.26 -0.79
CA PRO A 234 -16.97 0.10 -2.19
C PRO A 234 -17.87 1.23 -2.72
N ALA A 235 -18.48 2.04 -1.85
CA ALA A 235 -19.23 3.23 -2.25
C ALA A 235 -18.34 4.34 -2.83
N ASP A 236 -17.03 4.26 -2.63
CA ASP A 236 -16.05 5.23 -3.12
C ASP A 236 -15.37 4.79 -4.42
N ASN A 237 -15.77 3.67 -5.04
CA ASN A 237 -15.10 3.16 -6.25
C ASN A 237 -15.11 4.18 -7.39
N GLU A 238 -16.28 4.75 -7.72
CA GLU A 238 -16.41 5.76 -8.78
C GLU A 238 -15.74 7.08 -8.38
N LEU A 239 -15.75 7.43 -7.09
CA LEU A 239 -15.00 8.57 -6.58
C LEU A 239 -13.51 8.42 -6.87
N MET A 240 -12.92 7.26 -6.52
CA MET A 240 -11.49 6.99 -6.76
C MET A 240 -11.17 6.93 -8.26
N ALA A 241 -11.99 6.24 -9.04
CA ALA A 241 -11.81 6.11 -10.48
C ALA A 241 -11.87 7.48 -11.20
N THR A 242 -12.74 8.39 -10.76
CA THR A 242 -12.80 9.76 -11.31
C THR A 242 -11.69 10.66 -10.79
N MET A 243 -11.27 10.49 -9.52
CA MET A 243 -10.21 11.30 -8.92
C MET A 243 -8.88 11.13 -9.64
N ILE A 244 -8.48 9.91 -9.94
CA ILE A 244 -7.21 9.63 -10.62
C ILE A 244 -7.10 10.29 -12.00
N GLY A 245 -8.24 10.48 -12.68
CA GLY A 245 -8.29 11.11 -13.99
C GLY A 245 -7.84 12.58 -14.02
N ASN A 246 -7.91 13.27 -12.87
CA ASN A 246 -7.57 14.70 -12.76
C ASN A 246 -6.06 14.97 -12.77
N PHE A 247 -5.22 13.96 -12.47
CA PHE A 247 -3.80 14.14 -12.17
C PHE A 247 -2.88 13.33 -13.10
N ASN A 248 -3.36 12.92 -14.26
CA ASN A 248 -2.54 12.31 -15.31
C ASN A 248 -2.03 13.40 -16.28
N ASP A 249 -0.75 13.68 -16.26
CA ASP A 249 -0.08 14.77 -16.98
C ASP A 249 0.59 14.34 -18.30
N GLY A 250 0.50 13.06 -18.66
CA GLY A 250 1.12 12.50 -19.86
C GLY A 250 2.61 12.13 -19.71
N SER A 251 3.25 12.40 -18.58
CA SER A 251 4.65 11.99 -18.32
C SER A 251 4.80 10.48 -18.21
N VAL A 252 3.85 9.83 -17.56
CA VAL A 252 3.79 8.37 -17.38
C VAL A 252 2.36 7.90 -17.66
N ALA A 253 2.21 6.86 -18.48
CA ALA A 253 0.90 6.29 -18.77
C ALA A 253 0.27 5.70 -17.47
N GLY A 254 -0.86 6.28 -17.04
CA GLY A 254 -1.49 5.94 -15.78
C GLY A 254 -0.65 6.33 -14.57
N LYS A 255 -0.13 7.55 -14.54
CA LYS A 255 0.68 8.10 -13.43
C LYS A 255 -0.01 7.93 -12.08
N VAL A 256 -1.29 8.24 -12.02
CA VAL A 256 -2.12 8.00 -10.84
C VAL A 256 -3.06 6.83 -11.13
N GLN A 257 -3.07 5.84 -10.25
CA GLN A 257 -3.77 4.56 -10.39
C GLN A 257 -4.87 4.44 -9.32
N PHE A 258 -6.00 3.85 -9.71
CA PHE A 258 -6.94 3.26 -8.76
C PHE A 258 -6.58 1.78 -8.59
N GLY A 259 -6.09 1.40 -7.43
CA GLY A 259 -5.60 0.06 -7.12
C GLY A 259 -6.70 -1.00 -7.09
N SER A 260 -6.31 -2.26 -7.02
CA SER A 260 -7.25 -3.40 -6.96
C SER A 260 -8.10 -3.39 -5.69
N GLY A 261 -9.19 -4.14 -5.71
CA GLY A 261 -9.99 -4.38 -4.50
C GLY A 261 -9.09 -4.85 -3.34
N TRP A 262 -9.10 -4.07 -2.26
CA TRP A 262 -8.23 -4.27 -1.11
C TRP A 262 -9.01 -4.82 0.08
N TRP A 263 -8.40 -5.72 0.86
CA TRP A 263 -8.87 -6.31 2.11
C TRP A 263 -10.30 -6.85 2.02
N PHE A 264 -11.33 -6.14 2.53
CA PHE A 264 -12.74 -6.58 2.46
C PHE A 264 -13.28 -6.62 1.03
N LEU A 265 -12.64 -5.93 0.09
CA LEU A 265 -12.99 -5.95 -1.33
C LEU A 265 -12.19 -6.99 -2.14
N ASP A 266 -11.21 -7.68 -1.51
CA ASP A 266 -10.40 -8.72 -2.12
C ASP A 266 -11.18 -10.05 -2.20
N GLN A 267 -12.28 -10.02 -2.93
CA GLN A 267 -13.16 -11.13 -3.22
C GLN A 267 -13.91 -10.85 -4.54
N LYS A 268 -14.56 -11.87 -5.12
CA LYS A 268 -15.11 -11.80 -6.48
C LYS A 268 -15.91 -10.50 -6.73
N ASP A 269 -16.95 -10.25 -5.95
CA ASP A 269 -17.87 -9.13 -6.18
C ASP A 269 -17.17 -7.77 -5.96
N GLY A 270 -16.23 -7.68 -5.03
CA GLY A 270 -15.42 -6.50 -4.79
C GLY A 270 -14.47 -6.20 -5.94
N MET A 271 -13.78 -7.23 -6.45
CA MET A 271 -12.89 -7.11 -7.60
C MET A 271 -13.65 -6.73 -8.87
N GLU A 272 -14.77 -7.40 -9.17
CA GLU A 272 -15.59 -7.10 -10.35
C GLU A 272 -16.11 -5.65 -10.32
N ARG A 273 -16.62 -5.18 -9.17
CA ARG A 273 -17.08 -3.79 -9.02
C ARG A 273 -15.96 -2.77 -9.17
N GLN A 274 -14.77 -3.03 -8.59
CA GLN A 274 -13.63 -2.13 -8.72
C GLN A 274 -13.16 -2.06 -10.19
N ILE A 275 -13.02 -3.21 -10.87
CA ILE A 275 -12.59 -3.30 -12.27
C ILE A 275 -13.60 -2.58 -13.17
N SER A 276 -14.91 -2.79 -12.95
CA SER A 276 -15.98 -2.13 -13.72
C SER A 276 -15.95 -0.61 -13.54
N ALA A 277 -15.80 -0.11 -12.30
CA ALA A 277 -15.67 1.34 -12.06
C ALA A 277 -14.44 1.92 -12.77
N LEU A 278 -13.29 1.24 -12.69
CA LEU A 278 -12.07 1.68 -13.37
C LEU A 278 -12.22 1.61 -14.90
N SER A 279 -12.84 0.56 -15.44
CA SER A 279 -13.05 0.39 -16.88
C SER A 279 -13.93 1.51 -17.45
N ASN A 280 -14.98 1.89 -16.72
CA ASN A 280 -15.93 2.92 -17.16
C ASN A 280 -15.36 4.35 -17.08
N MET A 281 -14.48 4.64 -16.12
CA MET A 281 -14.07 6.01 -15.79
C MET A 281 -12.56 6.25 -15.90
N GLY A 282 -11.77 5.22 -16.17
CA GLY A 282 -10.33 5.30 -16.26
C GLY A 282 -9.77 4.54 -17.45
N LEU A 283 -8.49 4.19 -17.40
CA LEU A 283 -7.77 3.48 -18.45
C LEU A 283 -7.40 2.07 -18.02
N ILE A 284 -8.33 1.12 -18.15
CA ILE A 284 -8.15 -0.27 -17.69
C ILE A 284 -6.92 -0.94 -18.30
N SER A 285 -6.53 -0.62 -19.52
CA SER A 285 -5.35 -1.21 -20.17
C SER A 285 -4.01 -0.86 -19.48
N ARG A 286 -4.01 0.13 -18.59
CA ARG A 286 -2.84 0.54 -17.79
C ARG A 286 -2.95 0.17 -16.33
N PHE A 287 -4.02 -0.51 -15.94
CA PHE A 287 -4.21 -0.97 -14.58
C PHE A 287 -3.06 -1.87 -14.13
N VAL A 288 -2.49 -1.57 -12.97
CA VAL A 288 -1.36 -2.34 -12.40
C VAL A 288 -1.79 -3.72 -11.86
N GLY A 289 -3.09 -4.01 -11.87
CA GLY A 289 -3.64 -5.28 -11.44
C GLY A 289 -3.61 -5.48 -9.93
N MET A 290 -3.74 -6.72 -9.51
CA MET A 290 -3.73 -7.12 -8.11
C MET A 290 -2.29 -7.26 -7.61
N LEU A 291 -1.90 -6.36 -6.71
CA LEU A 291 -0.72 -6.52 -5.86
C LEU A 291 -1.20 -7.25 -4.60
N THR A 292 -0.88 -8.49 -4.44
CA THR A 292 -1.61 -9.45 -3.58
C THR A 292 -1.80 -9.07 -2.10
N ASP A 293 -1.04 -8.13 -1.54
CA ASP A 293 -1.11 -7.73 -0.11
C ASP A 293 -1.23 -8.95 0.83
N SER A 294 -0.31 -9.90 0.67
CA SER A 294 -0.38 -11.21 1.30
C SER A 294 0.25 -11.19 2.68
N ARG A 295 -0.49 -11.64 3.71
CA ARG A 295 0.04 -11.89 5.07
C ARG A 295 0.52 -13.34 5.27
N SER A 296 0.36 -14.18 4.25
CA SER A 296 0.75 -15.60 4.29
C SER A 296 1.26 -16.05 2.92
N PHE A 297 2.31 -16.84 2.89
CA PHE A 297 2.82 -17.47 1.67
C PHE A 297 1.79 -18.44 1.04
N LEU A 298 0.84 -18.93 1.81
CA LEU A 298 -0.27 -19.76 1.34
C LEU A 298 -1.40 -18.94 0.67
N SER A 299 -1.32 -17.62 0.67
CA SER A 299 -2.34 -16.76 0.06
C SER A 299 -2.00 -16.29 -1.37
N TYR A 300 -0.82 -16.58 -1.90
CA TYR A 300 -0.45 -16.27 -3.29
C TYR A 300 -1.41 -16.82 -4.37
N PRO A 301 -2.11 -17.96 -4.20
CA PRO A 301 -3.14 -18.38 -5.13
C PRO A 301 -4.26 -17.36 -5.39
N ARG A 302 -4.41 -16.32 -4.54
CA ARG A 302 -5.34 -15.21 -4.79
C ARG A 302 -5.04 -14.47 -6.08
N HIS A 303 -3.78 -14.41 -6.52
CA HIS A 303 -3.45 -13.84 -7.81
C HIS A 303 -3.96 -14.69 -8.98
N GLU A 304 -3.98 -16.02 -8.85
CA GLU A 304 -4.65 -16.88 -9.83
C GLU A 304 -6.16 -16.65 -9.83
N TYR A 305 -6.76 -16.50 -8.65
CA TYR A 305 -8.16 -16.16 -8.49
C TYR A 305 -8.50 -14.82 -9.21
N PHE A 306 -7.71 -13.79 -9.01
CA PHE A 306 -7.84 -12.51 -9.71
C PHE A 306 -7.76 -12.69 -11.24
N ARG A 307 -6.76 -13.42 -11.75
CA ARG A 307 -6.63 -13.67 -13.19
C ARG A 307 -7.86 -14.34 -13.78
N ARG A 308 -8.45 -15.30 -13.05
CA ARG A 308 -9.68 -15.97 -13.47
C ARG A 308 -10.87 -15.03 -13.52
N ILE A 309 -11.00 -14.12 -12.55
CA ILE A 309 -12.05 -13.10 -12.53
C ILE A 309 -11.90 -12.17 -13.73
N VAL A 310 -10.70 -11.64 -13.97
CA VAL A 310 -10.44 -10.75 -15.11
C VAL A 310 -10.74 -11.44 -16.43
N CYS A 311 -10.24 -12.67 -16.64
CA CYS A 311 -10.53 -13.44 -17.85
C CYS A 311 -12.03 -13.68 -18.05
N ASN A 312 -12.75 -14.00 -16.97
CA ASN A 312 -14.19 -14.27 -17.05
C ASN A 312 -14.98 -13.00 -17.33
N LEU A 313 -14.63 -11.86 -16.72
CA LEU A 313 -15.28 -10.57 -16.95
C LEU A 313 -15.14 -10.16 -18.44
N PHE A 314 -13.91 -10.11 -18.93
CA PHE A 314 -13.66 -9.76 -20.34
C PHE A 314 -14.25 -10.78 -21.32
N GLY A 315 -14.25 -12.07 -20.98
CA GLY A 315 -14.86 -13.12 -21.80
C GLY A 315 -16.37 -12.96 -21.93
N ASN A 316 -17.06 -12.65 -20.84
CA ASN A 316 -18.51 -12.40 -20.86
C ASN A 316 -18.84 -11.16 -21.69
N GLU A 317 -18.09 -10.06 -21.55
CA GLU A 317 -18.28 -8.83 -22.32
C GLU A 317 -18.06 -9.07 -23.85
N ILE A 318 -17.14 -9.97 -24.22
CA ILE A 318 -16.96 -10.38 -25.62
C ILE A 318 -18.17 -11.20 -26.10
N GLU A 319 -18.66 -12.16 -25.31
CA GLU A 319 -19.82 -12.99 -25.66
C GLU A 319 -21.12 -12.15 -25.80
N GLU A 320 -21.25 -11.12 -24.96
CA GLU A 320 -22.39 -10.18 -24.98
C GLU A 320 -22.26 -9.11 -26.07
N GLY A 321 -21.12 -9.03 -26.75
CA GLY A 321 -20.86 -8.08 -27.84
C GLY A 321 -20.50 -6.67 -27.34
N GLU A 322 -20.17 -6.50 -26.08
CA GLU A 322 -19.74 -5.24 -25.47
C GLU A 322 -18.26 -4.93 -25.80
N LEU A 323 -17.45 -5.98 -25.97
CA LEU A 323 -16.08 -5.88 -26.46
C LEU A 323 -15.91 -6.57 -27.83
N PRO A 324 -14.95 -6.09 -28.65
CA PRO A 324 -14.61 -6.78 -29.91
C PRO A 324 -14.18 -8.22 -29.69
N ASN A 325 -14.61 -9.14 -30.54
CA ASN A 325 -14.16 -10.52 -30.55
C ASN A 325 -12.74 -10.65 -31.12
N ASP A 326 -11.79 -9.98 -30.51
CA ASP A 326 -10.34 -10.07 -30.79
C ASP A 326 -9.61 -10.60 -29.57
N ILE A 327 -9.57 -11.93 -29.46
CA ILE A 327 -8.94 -12.65 -28.33
C ILE A 327 -7.45 -12.33 -28.21
N ALA A 328 -6.74 -12.08 -29.32
CA ALA A 328 -5.32 -11.77 -29.31
C ALA A 328 -5.07 -10.39 -28.67
N TRP A 329 -5.83 -9.39 -29.07
CA TRP A 329 -5.74 -8.04 -28.53
C TRP A 329 -6.20 -7.97 -27.07
N THR A 330 -7.37 -8.51 -26.75
CA THR A 330 -7.91 -8.54 -25.39
C THR A 330 -7.01 -9.34 -24.44
N GLY A 331 -6.51 -10.50 -24.91
CA GLY A 331 -5.58 -11.33 -24.14
C GLY A 331 -4.27 -10.61 -23.81
N LYS A 332 -3.78 -9.75 -24.71
CA LYS A 332 -2.62 -8.90 -24.44
C LYS A 332 -2.88 -7.89 -23.31
N ILE A 333 -4.04 -7.24 -23.32
CA ILE A 333 -4.46 -6.32 -22.25
C ILE A 333 -4.52 -7.06 -20.91
N ILE A 334 -5.12 -8.25 -20.86
CA ILE A 334 -5.20 -9.08 -19.65
C ILE A 334 -3.80 -9.46 -19.14
N GLN A 335 -2.88 -9.85 -20.03
CA GLN A 335 -1.49 -10.13 -19.63
C GLN A 335 -0.80 -8.89 -19.04
N ASP A 336 -1.06 -7.72 -19.63
CA ASP A 336 -0.50 -6.47 -19.12
C ASP A 336 -1.06 -6.12 -17.74
N ILE A 337 -2.35 -6.25 -17.53
CA ILE A 337 -3.01 -6.08 -16.22
C ILE A 337 -2.45 -7.08 -15.19
N CYS A 338 -2.25 -8.33 -15.58
CA CYS A 338 -1.83 -9.37 -14.64
C CYS A 338 -0.34 -9.36 -14.28
N PHE A 339 0.52 -8.69 -15.07
CA PHE A 339 1.96 -8.70 -14.82
C PHE A 339 2.71 -7.50 -15.40
N ASN A 340 2.59 -7.23 -16.70
CA ASN A 340 3.51 -6.31 -17.38
C ASN A 340 3.36 -4.87 -16.90
N ASN A 341 2.13 -4.41 -16.64
CA ASN A 341 1.88 -3.05 -16.16
C ASN A 341 2.54 -2.80 -14.80
N ALA A 342 2.39 -3.71 -13.83
CA ALA A 342 3.05 -3.59 -12.54
C ALA A 342 4.57 -3.61 -12.71
N ASN A 343 5.13 -4.57 -13.47
CA ASN A 343 6.56 -4.66 -13.71
C ASN A 343 7.14 -3.37 -14.32
N GLN A 344 6.45 -2.77 -15.29
CA GLN A 344 6.84 -1.51 -15.91
C GLN A 344 6.65 -0.32 -14.96
N TYR A 345 5.53 -0.25 -14.27
CA TYR A 345 5.17 0.88 -13.40
C TYR A 345 6.15 1.01 -12.24
N PHE A 346 6.49 -0.12 -11.60
CA PHE A 346 7.45 -0.14 -10.50
C PHE A 346 8.91 -0.16 -10.95
N GLY A 347 9.21 -0.47 -12.20
CA GLY A 347 10.57 -0.50 -12.72
C GLY A 347 11.45 -1.61 -12.11
N TRP A 348 10.85 -2.71 -11.65
CA TRP A 348 11.58 -3.76 -10.96
C TRP A 348 12.41 -4.68 -11.88
N GLU A 349 12.29 -4.53 -13.19
CA GLU A 349 12.99 -5.37 -14.18
C GLU A 349 12.88 -6.87 -13.82
N ALA A 350 11.71 -7.31 -13.43
CA ALA A 350 11.47 -8.72 -13.19
C ALA A 350 11.71 -9.47 -14.51
N ALA A 351 12.68 -10.39 -14.53
CA ALA A 351 13.01 -11.16 -15.73
C ALA A 351 11.75 -11.86 -16.25
N LYS A 352 11.56 -11.80 -17.58
CA LYS A 352 10.44 -12.46 -18.27
C LYS A 352 10.51 -13.98 -18.12
#